data_feb1404ba51cd561841e7ce949902510
#
_entry.id   feb1404ba51cd561841e7ce949902510
#
_cell.length_a   1.000
_cell.length_b   1.000
_cell.length_c   1.000
_cell.angle_alpha   90.00
_cell.angle_beta   90.00
_cell.angle_gamma   90.00
#
_symmetry.space_group_name_H-M   'P 1'
#
loop_
_entity.id
_entity.type
_entity.pdbx_description
1 polymer ?
#
loop_
_entity_poly.entity_id
_entity_poly.type
_entity_poly.pdbx_seq_one_letter_code
_entity_poly.pdbx_strand_id
1 'polypeptide(L)'
;EIASVLEACGSAHLKVILETGELETYDHVRHASDLAMTAGAHFIKTSTGKMAPAATMGVTLVMLEAIRDHYLATGKMVGMKPAGGIRTAKQALHYLVMLKETLGDAWLSPEWFRFGASSLLNDILWQLRKQRDGEYAAHYDITES
;
A
#
# COMPACT_ATOMS: atom_id res chain seq x y z
N GLU A 1 20.27 -3.38 10.16
CA GLU A 1 20.15 -3.32 8.69
C GLU A 1 19.27 -2.15 8.25
N ILE A 2 17.94 -2.07 8.61
CA ILE A 2 17.06 -0.98 8.20
C ILE A 2 17.62 0.39 8.60
N ALA A 3 18.07 0.56 9.83
CA ALA A 3 18.66 1.81 10.31
C ALA A 3 19.92 2.22 9.54
N SER A 4 20.79 1.26 9.19
CA SER A 4 21.99 1.55 8.40
C SER A 4 21.66 1.96 6.96
N VAL A 5 20.62 1.37 6.35
CA VAL A 5 20.14 1.77 5.03
C VAL A 5 19.50 3.16 5.10
N LEU A 6 18.73 3.44 6.15
CA LEU A 6 18.11 4.74 6.37
C LEU A 6 19.17 5.85 6.46
N GLU A 7 20.25 5.62 7.20
CA GLU A 7 21.37 6.55 7.31
C GLU A 7 21.99 6.85 5.93
N ALA A 8 22.16 5.83 5.09
CA ALA A 8 22.68 5.98 3.73
C ALA A 8 21.70 6.70 2.78
N CYS A 9 20.39 6.68 3.06
CA CYS A 9 19.37 7.35 2.25
C CYS A 9 19.47 8.89 2.31
N GLY A 10 20.10 9.47 3.33
CA GLY A 10 20.14 10.92 3.52
C GLY A 10 18.73 11.52 3.62
N SER A 11 18.34 12.37 2.68
CA SER A 11 17.02 12.99 2.60
C SER A 11 15.97 12.16 1.86
N ALA A 12 16.35 11.03 1.27
CA ALA A 12 15.41 10.17 0.55
C ALA A 12 14.58 9.31 1.51
N HIS A 13 13.32 9.07 1.16
CA HIS A 13 12.43 8.25 1.95
C HIS A 13 12.72 6.75 1.76
N LEU A 14 12.90 6.04 2.87
CA LEU A 14 13.05 4.59 2.89
C LEU A 14 11.69 3.90 2.95
N LYS A 15 11.45 2.98 2.02
CA LYS A 15 10.29 2.09 2.01
C LYS A 15 10.73 0.65 2.25
N VAL A 16 10.28 0.08 3.35
CA VAL A 16 10.59 -1.31 3.72
C VAL A 16 9.54 -2.25 3.17
N ILE A 17 9.95 -3.27 2.44
CA ILE A 17 9.07 -4.35 1.96
C ILE A 17 9.12 -5.46 2.98
N LEU A 18 7.96 -5.83 3.54
CA LEU A 18 7.87 -6.88 4.57
C LEU A 18 7.78 -8.28 3.97
N GLU A 19 7.38 -8.41 2.70
CA GLU A 19 7.08 -9.67 1.99
C GLU A 19 6.12 -10.53 2.81
N THR A 20 4.94 -9.99 3.05
CA THR A 20 3.96 -10.52 4.02
C THR A 20 3.49 -11.94 3.74
N GLY A 21 3.66 -12.44 2.51
CA GLY A 21 3.40 -13.84 2.18
C GLY A 21 4.33 -14.82 2.87
N GLU A 22 5.55 -14.40 3.23
CA GLU A 22 6.55 -15.20 3.94
C GLU A 22 6.35 -15.17 5.47
N LEU A 23 5.54 -14.24 5.97
CA LEU A 23 5.36 -14.04 7.42
C LEU A 23 4.28 -14.94 8.01
N GLU A 24 3.50 -15.61 7.19
CA GLU A 24 2.51 -16.65 7.51
C GLU A 24 1.35 -16.21 8.43
N THR A 25 1.61 -15.45 9.49
CA THR A 25 0.60 -15.05 10.49
C THR A 25 0.44 -13.53 10.59
N TYR A 26 -0.72 -13.07 11.02
CA TYR A 26 -0.97 -11.66 11.28
C TYR A 26 -0.08 -11.12 12.41
N ASP A 27 0.27 -11.93 13.39
CA ASP A 27 1.16 -11.54 14.48
C ASP A 27 2.57 -11.25 13.95
N HIS A 28 3.09 -12.07 13.04
CA HIS A 28 4.38 -11.82 12.38
C HIS A 28 4.33 -10.57 11.51
N VAL A 29 3.22 -10.35 10.76
CA VAL A 29 3.04 -9.13 9.97
C VAL A 29 3.02 -7.89 10.86
N ARG A 30 2.31 -7.94 11.99
CA ARG A 30 2.26 -6.88 12.97
C ARG A 30 3.67 -6.60 13.53
N HIS A 31 4.35 -7.62 14.00
CA HIS A 31 5.68 -7.49 14.59
C HIS A 31 6.70 -6.92 13.58
N ALA A 32 6.71 -7.42 12.34
CA ALA A 32 7.58 -6.90 11.29
C ALA A 32 7.27 -5.43 10.95
N SER A 33 5.99 -5.03 10.97
CA SER A 33 5.58 -3.63 10.78
C SER A 33 6.13 -2.73 11.89
N ASP A 34 5.95 -3.14 13.14
CA ASP A 34 6.44 -2.39 14.32
C ASP A 34 7.96 -2.26 14.31
N LEU A 35 8.70 -3.33 13.97
CA LEU A 35 10.15 -3.31 13.84
C LEU A 35 10.64 -2.36 12.74
N ALA A 36 9.99 -2.40 11.57
CA ALA A 36 10.35 -1.53 10.44
C ALA A 36 10.14 -0.05 10.78
N MET A 37 9.00 0.30 11.40
CA MET A 37 8.68 1.67 11.79
C MET A 37 9.58 2.17 12.93
N THR A 38 9.86 1.33 13.92
CA THR A 38 10.79 1.65 15.03
C THR A 38 12.19 1.90 14.51
N ALA A 39 12.62 1.18 13.47
CA ALA A 39 13.91 1.38 12.81
C ALA A 39 13.95 2.62 11.89
N GLY A 40 12.84 3.36 11.75
CA GLY A 40 12.76 4.63 11.02
C GLY A 40 12.24 4.54 9.59
N ALA A 41 11.61 3.44 9.19
CA ALA A 41 10.99 3.35 7.87
C ALA A 41 9.96 4.47 7.65
N HIS A 42 10.04 5.16 6.51
CA HIS A 42 9.06 6.18 6.11
C HIS A 42 7.80 5.56 5.49
N PHE A 43 7.95 4.37 4.91
CA PHE A 43 6.86 3.57 4.36
C PHE A 43 7.07 2.11 4.68
N ILE A 44 5.96 1.39 4.90
CA ILE A 44 5.93 -0.07 4.88
C ILE A 44 5.12 -0.54 3.68
N LYS A 45 5.55 -1.62 3.05
CA LYS A 45 4.95 -2.20 1.84
C LYS A 45 4.70 -3.68 2.07
N THR A 46 3.57 -4.20 1.62
CA THR A 46 3.22 -5.61 1.80
C THR A 46 4.22 -6.55 1.15
N SER A 47 4.41 -6.45 -0.17
CA SER A 47 5.14 -7.46 -0.93
C SER A 47 5.84 -6.89 -2.17
N THR A 48 6.76 -7.67 -2.74
CA THR A 48 7.36 -7.39 -4.05
C THR A 48 6.36 -7.56 -5.20
N GLY A 49 5.31 -8.35 -5.00
CA GLY A 49 4.36 -8.77 -6.03
C GLY A 49 4.84 -10.01 -6.81
N LYS A 50 5.98 -10.61 -6.42
CA LYS A 50 6.54 -11.83 -7.05
C LYS A 50 6.04 -13.11 -6.40
N MET A 51 5.64 -13.04 -5.14
CA MET A 51 5.14 -14.17 -4.36
C MET A 51 3.67 -13.99 -3.99
N ALA A 52 2.97 -15.11 -3.82
CA ALA A 52 1.59 -15.18 -3.36
C ALA A 52 1.53 -15.88 -1.99
N PRO A 53 0.66 -15.45 -1.07
CA PRO A 53 -0.24 -14.31 -1.20
C PRO A 53 0.50 -12.97 -1.09
N ALA A 54 0.06 -11.98 -1.87
CA ALA A 54 0.60 -10.61 -1.83
C ALA A 54 -0.29 -9.71 -0.93
N ALA A 55 -0.74 -8.53 -1.40
CA ALA A 55 -1.65 -7.72 -0.61
C ALA A 55 -3.02 -8.40 -0.46
N THR A 56 -3.46 -8.55 0.80
CA THR A 56 -4.84 -8.92 1.14
C THR A 56 -5.44 -7.86 2.04
N MET A 57 -6.78 -7.82 2.13
CA MET A 57 -7.47 -6.88 3.02
C MET A 57 -7.04 -7.08 4.48
N GLY A 58 -6.98 -8.35 4.95
CA GLY A 58 -6.60 -8.66 6.33
C GLY A 58 -5.17 -8.24 6.67
N VAL A 59 -4.20 -8.59 5.83
CA VAL A 59 -2.79 -8.17 6.00
C VAL A 59 -2.67 -6.64 6.00
N THR A 60 -3.35 -5.98 5.05
CA THR A 60 -3.31 -4.51 4.97
C THR A 60 -3.91 -3.87 6.21
N LEU A 61 -5.03 -4.39 6.73
CA LEU A 61 -5.64 -3.89 7.96
C LEU A 61 -4.66 -3.95 9.14
N VAL A 62 -4.01 -5.11 9.36
CA VAL A 62 -3.00 -5.27 10.42
C VAL A 62 -1.88 -4.25 10.30
N MET A 63 -1.39 -4.00 9.09
CA MET A 63 -0.34 -3.00 8.84
C MET A 63 -0.84 -1.56 9.09
N LEU A 64 -2.09 -1.24 8.71
CA LEU A 64 -2.69 0.08 8.99
C LEU A 64 -2.90 0.29 10.49
N GLU A 65 -3.33 -0.73 11.22
CA GLU A 65 -3.45 -0.67 12.68
C GLU A 65 -2.08 -0.46 13.35
N ALA A 66 -1.03 -1.13 12.86
CA ALA A 66 0.34 -0.89 13.33
C ALA A 66 0.77 0.56 13.11
N ILE A 67 0.48 1.14 11.92
CA ILE A 67 0.75 2.55 11.62
C ILE A 67 -0.02 3.48 12.55
N ARG A 68 -1.30 3.20 12.80
CA ARG A 68 -2.13 3.98 13.73
C ARG A 68 -1.52 4.01 15.13
N ASP A 69 -1.19 2.84 15.65
CA ASP A 69 -0.66 2.70 17.01
C ASP A 69 0.72 3.35 17.12
N HIS A 70 1.56 3.24 16.10
CA HIS A 70 2.84 3.94 16.01
C HIS A 70 2.66 5.46 16.03
N TYR A 71 1.71 5.98 15.24
CA TYR A 71 1.41 7.41 15.22
C TYR A 71 0.88 7.91 16.57
N LEU A 72 -0.03 7.17 17.21
CA LEU A 72 -0.54 7.53 18.53
C LEU A 72 0.57 7.55 19.59
N ALA A 73 1.54 6.66 19.50
CA ALA A 73 2.64 6.56 20.44
C ALA A 73 3.76 7.59 20.19
N THR A 74 4.01 7.98 18.94
CA THR A 74 5.21 8.77 18.57
C THR A 74 4.93 10.11 17.92
N GLY A 75 3.71 10.34 17.44
CA GLY A 75 3.33 11.48 16.60
C GLY A 75 3.91 11.44 15.17
N LYS A 76 4.62 10.36 14.78
CA LYS A 76 5.25 10.22 13.47
C LYS A 76 4.34 9.49 12.49
N MET A 77 4.08 10.11 11.35
CA MET A 77 3.36 9.49 10.26
C MET A 77 4.27 8.52 9.49
N VAL A 78 3.73 7.35 9.18
CA VAL A 78 4.34 6.36 8.30
C VAL A 78 3.38 6.04 7.17
N GLY A 79 3.87 5.95 5.95
CA GLY A 79 3.06 5.65 4.78
C GLY A 79 2.89 4.14 4.57
N MET A 80 1.84 3.80 3.81
CA MET A 80 1.49 2.41 3.45
C MET A 80 1.48 2.21 1.95
N LYS A 81 1.98 1.04 1.48
CA LYS A 81 1.86 0.62 0.08
C LYS A 81 1.40 -0.84 -0.01
N PRO A 82 0.09 -1.13 -0.10
CA PRO A 82 -0.35 -2.46 -0.49
C PRO A 82 0.07 -2.74 -1.95
N ALA A 83 0.61 -3.91 -2.20
CA ALA A 83 1.15 -4.29 -3.49
C ALA A 83 0.89 -5.76 -3.82
N GLY A 84 0.50 -6.00 -5.08
CA GLY A 84 0.21 -7.31 -5.63
C GLY A 84 -1.26 -7.71 -5.53
N GLY A 85 -1.84 -8.11 -6.65
CA GLY A 85 -3.22 -8.59 -6.75
C GLY A 85 -4.31 -7.51 -6.87
N ILE A 86 -3.97 -6.23 -6.77
CA ILE A 86 -4.93 -5.11 -6.88
C ILE A 86 -5.00 -4.70 -8.35
N ARG A 87 -6.09 -5.03 -9.04
CA ARG A 87 -6.22 -4.89 -10.50
C ARG A 87 -7.35 -3.98 -10.94
N THR A 88 -8.37 -3.76 -10.09
CA THR A 88 -9.57 -3.01 -10.47
C THR A 88 -9.78 -1.80 -9.56
N ALA A 89 -10.42 -0.76 -10.10
CA ALA A 89 -10.83 0.43 -9.37
C ALA A 89 -11.70 0.06 -8.16
N LYS A 90 -12.61 -0.90 -8.31
CA LYS A 90 -13.44 -1.40 -7.21
C LYS A 90 -12.62 -1.97 -6.06
N GLN A 91 -11.61 -2.79 -6.36
CA GLN A 91 -10.69 -3.31 -5.33
C GLN A 91 -9.95 -2.16 -4.64
N ALA A 92 -9.39 -1.21 -5.41
CA ALA A 92 -8.69 -0.07 -4.86
C ALA A 92 -9.57 0.77 -3.93
N LEU A 93 -10.85 0.99 -4.28
CA LEU A 93 -11.80 1.70 -3.41
C LEU A 93 -12.00 0.99 -2.06
N HIS A 94 -12.03 -0.34 -2.01
CA HIS A 94 -12.13 -1.06 -0.73
C HIS A 94 -10.91 -0.77 0.17
N TYR A 95 -9.70 -0.72 -0.40
CA TYR A 95 -8.50 -0.33 0.36
C TYR A 95 -8.53 1.13 0.83
N LEU A 96 -9.07 2.05 0.01
CA LEU A 96 -9.20 3.47 0.40
C LEU A 96 -10.23 3.66 1.51
N VAL A 97 -11.34 2.92 1.48
CA VAL A 97 -12.33 2.92 2.57
C VAL A 97 -11.68 2.40 3.86
N MET A 98 -10.99 1.26 3.80
CA MET A 98 -10.27 0.71 4.95
C MET A 98 -9.24 1.71 5.51
N LEU A 99 -8.46 2.36 4.63
CA LEU A 99 -7.50 3.38 5.01
C LEU A 99 -8.17 4.52 5.78
N LYS A 100 -9.26 5.06 5.22
CA LYS A 100 -10.01 6.16 5.82
C LYS A 100 -10.56 5.79 7.20
N GLU A 101 -11.16 4.62 7.32
CA GLU A 101 -11.76 4.15 8.58
C GLU A 101 -10.69 3.86 9.66
N THR A 102 -9.48 3.46 9.26
CA THR A 102 -8.40 3.08 10.19
C THR A 102 -7.52 4.26 10.59
N LEU A 103 -7.13 5.11 9.62
CA LEU A 103 -6.13 6.18 9.81
C LEU A 103 -6.70 7.60 9.60
N GLY A 104 -7.87 7.73 8.98
CA GLY A 104 -8.50 9.01 8.69
C GLY A 104 -8.00 9.68 7.41
N ASP A 105 -8.54 10.87 7.15
CA ASP A 105 -8.35 11.60 5.88
C ASP A 105 -6.89 12.07 5.65
N ALA A 106 -6.10 12.24 6.72
CA ALA A 106 -4.72 12.69 6.61
C ALA A 106 -3.82 11.73 5.80
N TRP A 107 -4.17 10.45 5.75
CA TRP A 107 -3.46 9.44 4.95
C TRP A 107 -4.00 9.28 3.53
N LEU A 108 -5.15 9.85 3.18
CA LEU A 108 -5.73 9.81 1.83
C LEU A 108 -5.00 10.77 0.87
N SER A 109 -3.70 10.60 0.75
CA SER A 109 -2.87 11.36 -0.18
C SER A 109 -1.77 10.47 -0.76
N PRO A 110 -1.22 10.78 -1.94
CA PRO A 110 -0.09 10.03 -2.51
C PRO A 110 1.21 10.18 -1.71
N GLU A 111 1.26 11.10 -0.76
CA GLU A 111 2.38 11.24 0.17
C GLU A 111 2.41 10.09 1.18
N TRP A 112 1.23 9.57 1.59
CA TRP A 112 1.13 8.58 2.65
C TRP A 112 0.54 7.24 2.23
N PHE A 113 -0.18 7.19 1.11
CA PHE A 113 -0.77 5.94 0.62
C PHE A 113 -0.58 5.77 -0.88
N ARG A 114 -0.11 4.58 -1.30
CA ARG A 114 0.14 4.26 -2.70
C ARG A 114 -0.20 2.81 -2.98
N PHE A 115 -0.72 2.54 -4.18
CA PHE A 115 -0.88 1.17 -4.66
C PHE A 115 0.37 0.68 -5.40
N GLY A 116 0.74 -0.58 -5.18
CA GLY A 116 1.70 -1.31 -6.00
C GLY A 116 0.96 -2.19 -6.99
N ALA A 117 0.68 -1.68 -8.18
CA ALA A 117 -0.14 -2.34 -9.19
C ALA A 117 0.38 -2.06 -10.60
N SER A 118 0.16 -2.99 -11.53
CA SER A 118 0.47 -2.83 -12.96
C SER A 118 -0.77 -2.47 -13.78
N SER A 119 -1.83 -3.26 -13.69
CA SER A 119 -3.04 -3.11 -14.52
C SER A 119 -4.13 -2.18 -13.96
N LEU A 120 -4.02 -1.78 -12.69
CA LEU A 120 -5.03 -0.94 -12.03
C LEU A 120 -5.25 0.40 -12.74
N LEU A 121 -4.19 1.01 -13.27
CA LEU A 121 -4.31 2.29 -13.98
C LEU A 121 -5.19 2.16 -15.21
N ASN A 122 -5.05 1.09 -15.98
CA ASN A 122 -5.87 0.84 -17.17
C ASN A 122 -7.35 0.67 -16.80
N ASP A 123 -7.65 -0.09 -15.73
CA ASP A 123 -9.02 -0.22 -15.26
C ASP A 123 -9.62 1.12 -14.82
N ILE A 124 -8.86 1.94 -14.09
CA ILE A 124 -9.30 3.28 -13.69
C ILE A 124 -9.59 4.16 -14.93
N LEU A 125 -8.72 4.16 -15.93
CA LEU A 125 -8.91 4.91 -17.17
C LEU A 125 -10.16 4.44 -17.93
N TRP A 126 -10.44 3.13 -17.97
CA TRP A 126 -11.67 2.58 -18.55
C TRP A 126 -12.92 3.05 -17.80
N GLN A 127 -12.90 3.03 -16.47
CA GLN A 127 -14.04 3.50 -15.67
C GLN A 127 -14.30 5.00 -15.88
N LEU A 128 -13.24 5.83 -15.91
CA LEU A 128 -13.35 7.27 -16.17
C LEU A 128 -13.88 7.54 -17.59
N ARG A 129 -13.39 6.80 -18.59
CA ARG A 129 -13.87 6.94 -19.97
C ARG A 129 -15.34 6.54 -20.07
N LYS A 130 -15.73 5.40 -19.47
CA LYS A 130 -17.14 4.99 -19.42
C LYS A 130 -18.02 6.05 -18.76
N GLN A 131 -17.56 6.65 -17.65
CA GLN A 131 -18.31 7.69 -16.96
C GLN A 131 -18.49 8.93 -17.82
N ARG A 132 -17.50 9.30 -18.62
CA ARG A 132 -17.52 10.46 -19.51
C ARG A 132 -18.37 10.23 -20.76
N ASP A 133 -18.17 9.09 -21.43
CA ASP A 133 -18.69 8.82 -22.79
C ASP A 133 -19.94 7.92 -22.78
N GLY A 134 -20.29 7.30 -21.65
CA GLY A 134 -21.40 6.36 -21.51
C GLY A 134 -21.11 4.95 -22.04
N GLU A 135 -19.97 4.72 -22.69
CA GLU A 135 -19.59 3.46 -23.34
C GLU A 135 -18.29 2.88 -22.75
N TYR A 136 -18.16 1.55 -22.76
CA TYR A 136 -16.91 0.92 -22.42
C TYR A 136 -15.90 1.07 -23.58
N ALA A 137 -14.67 1.48 -23.27
CA ALA A 137 -13.58 1.41 -24.21
C ALA A 137 -13.24 -0.07 -24.55
N ALA A 138 -12.89 -0.34 -25.79
CA ALA A 138 -12.37 -1.61 -26.17
C ALA A 138 -10.91 -1.80 -25.68
N HIS A 139 -10.48 -3.07 -25.52
CA HIS A 139 -9.12 -3.37 -25.05
C HIS A 139 -8.02 -2.73 -25.91
N TYR A 140 -8.25 -2.58 -27.20
CA TYR A 140 -7.28 -1.96 -28.14
C TYR A 140 -7.23 -0.42 -28.04
N ASP A 141 -8.15 0.20 -27.32
CA ASP A 141 -8.15 1.68 -27.13
C ASP A 141 -7.17 2.14 -26.03
N ILE A 142 -6.65 1.21 -25.26
CA ILE A 142 -5.68 1.48 -24.20
C ILE A 142 -4.53 0.50 -24.37
N THR A 143 -3.37 0.99 -24.74
CA THR A 143 -2.17 0.17 -24.87
C THR A 143 -1.73 -0.37 -23.51
N GLU A 144 -1.64 -1.70 -23.41
CA GLU A 144 -0.95 -2.34 -22.29
C GLU A 144 0.56 -2.07 -22.46
N SER A 145 1.13 -1.38 -21.48
CA SER A 145 2.57 -1.22 -21.35
C SER A 145 3.18 -2.33 -20.51
#